data_cd6cec8e52ec86001851076628241b46
#
_entry.id   cd6cec8e52ec86001851076628241b46
#
_cell.length_a   1.000
_cell.length_b   1.000
_cell.length_c   1.000
_cell.angle_alpha   90.00
_cell.angle_beta   90.00
_cell.angle_gamma   90.00
#
_symmetry.space_group_name_H-M   'P 1'
#
loop_
_entity.id
_entity.type
_entity.pdbx_description
1 polymer ?
#
loop_
_entity_poly.entity_id
_entity_poly.type
_entity_poly.pdbx_seq_one_letter_code
_entity_poly.pdbx_strand_id
1 'polypeptide(L)'
;MLKRSTVLMWLFCMGLIVGLATNGLAQWGGKEVDTEKTAVNFAKEVERGGYKIVSTEELKGWIDQKKDMLIVDTMPYEDSYKKQHVPGAVQFEFPKEEVAKLDDKTKAAFEKLLGPNKDRLIVIYCGFTKCGRSHNGAMWAVKLGYKNVYRYPGGIKAWAEADYPVEKVK
;
A
#
# COMPACT_ATOMS: atom_id res chain seq x y z
N MET A 1 -67.50 -37.20 -32.48
CA MET A 1 -66.09 -37.49 -32.21
C MET A 1 -65.28 -36.25 -32.44
N LEU A 2 -65.08 -35.42 -31.45
CA LEU A 2 -64.25 -34.22 -31.57
C LEU A 2 -63.08 -34.32 -30.58
N LYS A 3 -61.86 -34.11 -31.10
CA LYS A 3 -60.59 -34.35 -30.48
C LYS A 3 -60.32 -33.43 -29.26
N ARG A 4 -60.23 -34.07 -28.11
CA ARG A 4 -59.67 -33.48 -26.90
C ARG A 4 -58.13 -33.45 -27.04
N SER A 5 -57.55 -32.45 -27.65
CA SER A 5 -56.05 -32.44 -27.70
C SER A 5 -55.43 -31.04 -27.85
N THR A 6 -56.13 -29.96 -27.65
CA THR A 6 -55.57 -28.62 -27.90
C THR A 6 -55.67 -27.64 -26.72
N VAL A 7 -56.06 -28.07 -25.54
CA VAL A 7 -56.17 -27.21 -24.34
C VAL A 7 -55.03 -27.41 -23.33
N LEU A 8 -54.20 -28.44 -23.52
CA LEU A 8 -53.12 -28.77 -22.53
C LEU A 8 -51.74 -28.17 -22.86
N MET A 9 -51.65 -27.37 -23.93
CA MET A 9 -50.35 -26.85 -24.39
C MET A 9 -50.16 -25.35 -24.15
N TRP A 10 -51.12 -24.68 -23.46
CA TRP A 10 -51.04 -23.23 -23.16
C TRP A 10 -50.79 -22.90 -21.69
N LEU A 11 -50.68 -23.88 -20.82
CA LEU A 11 -50.42 -23.67 -19.40
C LEU A 11 -48.95 -23.92 -18.99
N PHE A 12 -48.03 -24.24 -19.92
CA PHE A 12 -46.61 -24.52 -19.61
C PHE A 12 -45.66 -23.38 -19.99
N CYS A 13 -46.15 -22.28 -20.58
CA CYS A 13 -45.29 -21.15 -20.98
C CYS A 13 -45.38 -19.92 -20.10
N MET A 14 -46.11 -19.97 -18.95
CA MET A 14 -46.26 -18.81 -18.06
C MET A 14 -45.56 -18.94 -16.72
N GLY A 15 -44.65 -19.92 -16.59
CA GLY A 15 -43.94 -20.21 -15.33
C GLY A 15 -42.43 -19.94 -15.33
N LEU A 16 -41.87 -19.23 -16.33
CA LEU A 16 -40.41 -19.11 -16.45
C LEU A 16 -39.90 -17.68 -16.67
N ILE A 17 -40.58 -16.65 -16.17
CA ILE A 17 -40.10 -15.26 -16.20
C ILE A 17 -40.35 -14.60 -14.84
N VAL A 18 -39.93 -15.25 -13.75
CA VAL A 18 -39.75 -14.58 -12.44
C VAL A 18 -38.49 -15.18 -11.78
N GLY A 19 -37.32 -14.83 -12.28
CA GLY A 19 -36.09 -15.38 -11.74
C GLY A 19 -34.82 -14.70 -12.22
N LEU A 20 -34.85 -13.50 -12.78
CA LEU A 20 -33.62 -12.84 -13.27
C LEU A 20 -33.56 -11.34 -12.97
N ALA A 21 -34.07 -10.90 -11.84
CA ALA A 21 -34.02 -9.48 -11.46
C ALA A 21 -33.55 -9.22 -10.02
N THR A 22 -32.61 -10.01 -9.47
CA THR A 22 -32.06 -9.73 -8.13
C THR A 22 -30.56 -9.82 -8.02
N ASN A 23 -29.81 -9.85 -9.12
CA ASN A 23 -28.33 -9.91 -9.05
C ASN A 23 -27.61 -8.59 -9.35
N GLY A 24 -28.32 -7.48 -9.50
CA GLY A 24 -27.72 -6.18 -9.81
C GLY A 24 -27.18 -5.39 -8.61
N LEU A 25 -27.60 -5.70 -7.38
CA LEU A 25 -27.19 -4.94 -6.18
C LEU A 25 -26.15 -5.67 -5.30
N ALA A 26 -25.84 -6.93 -5.59
CA ALA A 26 -24.91 -7.71 -4.80
C ALA A 26 -23.43 -7.51 -5.19
N GLN A 27 -23.15 -6.68 -6.18
CA GLN A 27 -21.78 -6.47 -6.69
C GLN A 27 -21.09 -5.21 -6.13
N TRP A 28 -21.76 -4.48 -5.28
CA TRP A 28 -21.14 -3.40 -4.49
C TRP A 28 -20.53 -4.08 -3.25
N GLY A 29 -19.29 -4.56 -3.41
CA GLY A 29 -18.63 -5.43 -2.43
C GLY A 29 -18.56 -4.80 -1.05
N GLY A 30 -18.97 -5.54 -0.01
CA GLY A 30 -19.09 -5.11 1.38
C GLY A 30 -17.79 -4.79 2.11
N LYS A 31 -16.83 -4.14 1.45
CA LYS A 31 -15.55 -3.68 2.03
C LYS A 31 -15.33 -2.17 1.89
N GLU A 32 -16.31 -1.41 1.38
CA GLU A 32 -16.14 0.04 1.17
C GLU A 32 -15.88 0.80 2.48
N VAL A 33 -16.54 0.43 3.58
CA VAL A 33 -16.26 1.05 4.89
C VAL A 33 -14.82 0.81 5.34
N ASP A 34 -14.26 -0.36 5.08
CA ASP A 34 -12.86 -0.65 5.43
C ASP A 34 -11.87 0.05 4.48
N THR A 35 -12.25 0.22 3.23
CA THR A 35 -11.50 1.00 2.23
C THR A 35 -11.51 2.47 2.62
N GLU A 36 -12.68 3.04 2.94
CA GLU A 36 -12.83 4.41 3.45
C GLU A 36 -11.98 4.65 4.70
N LYS A 37 -12.10 3.80 5.72
CA LYS A 37 -11.29 3.90 6.95
C LYS A 37 -9.78 3.90 6.63
N THR A 38 -9.36 3.06 5.69
CA THR A 38 -7.95 3.02 5.27
C THR A 38 -7.52 4.31 4.60
N ALA A 39 -8.33 4.82 3.67
CA ALA A 39 -8.06 6.05 2.95
C ALA A 39 -8.02 7.27 3.90
N VAL A 40 -9.03 7.40 4.77
CA VAL A 40 -9.13 8.50 5.75
C VAL A 40 -7.95 8.43 6.74
N ASN A 41 -7.60 7.26 7.25
CA ASN A 41 -6.45 7.09 8.15
C ASN A 41 -5.15 7.48 7.46
N PHE A 42 -4.95 7.00 6.23
CA PHE A 42 -3.76 7.33 5.44
C PHE A 42 -3.65 8.84 5.17
N ALA A 43 -4.76 9.50 4.81
CA ALA A 43 -4.77 10.95 4.61
C ALA A 43 -4.35 11.72 5.88
N LYS A 44 -4.89 11.33 7.04
CA LYS A 44 -4.50 11.88 8.34
C LYS A 44 -3.03 11.64 8.69
N GLU A 45 -2.48 10.46 8.34
CA GLU A 45 -1.06 10.15 8.53
C GLU A 45 -0.17 11.06 7.66
N VAL A 46 -0.55 11.29 6.40
CA VAL A 46 0.17 12.18 5.48
C VAL A 46 0.18 13.62 6.02
N GLU A 47 -0.97 14.11 6.45
CA GLU A 47 -1.12 15.45 7.02
C GLU A 47 -0.23 15.63 8.27
N ARG A 48 -0.34 14.70 9.24
CA ARG A 48 0.49 14.75 10.47
C ARG A 48 1.97 14.60 10.22
N GLY A 49 2.31 13.74 9.25
CA GLY A 49 3.70 13.40 8.95
C GLY A 49 4.43 14.44 8.11
N GLY A 50 3.71 15.28 7.37
CA GLY A 50 4.28 16.35 6.53
C GLY A 50 5.12 15.84 5.36
N TYR A 51 5.04 14.57 5.01
CA TYR A 51 5.75 13.95 3.89
C TYR A 51 4.88 13.90 2.62
N LYS A 52 5.52 13.69 1.48
CA LYS A 52 4.86 13.49 0.19
C LYS A 52 4.56 12.00 -0.04
N ILE A 53 3.80 11.71 -1.10
CA ILE A 53 3.45 10.33 -1.49
C ILE A 53 4.09 10.05 -2.85
N VAL A 54 4.52 8.79 -3.06
CA VAL A 54 4.94 8.28 -4.36
C VAL A 54 4.21 6.96 -4.63
N SER A 55 3.68 6.78 -5.82
CA SER A 55 3.02 5.54 -6.25
C SER A 55 4.02 4.45 -6.63
N THR A 56 3.53 3.22 -6.81
CA THR A 56 4.34 2.09 -7.27
C THR A 56 4.96 2.36 -8.63
N GLU A 57 4.18 2.89 -9.56
CA GLU A 57 4.62 3.19 -10.92
C GLU A 57 5.64 4.34 -10.96
N GLU A 58 5.39 5.42 -10.22
CA GLU A 58 6.32 6.54 -10.14
C GLU A 58 7.66 6.13 -9.53
N LEU A 59 7.63 5.34 -8.44
CA LEU A 59 8.87 4.85 -7.81
C LEU A 59 9.65 3.94 -8.78
N LYS A 60 8.94 3.05 -9.52
CA LYS A 60 9.57 2.23 -10.55
C LYS A 60 10.24 3.11 -11.62
N GLY A 61 9.54 4.12 -12.10
CA GLY A 61 10.08 5.08 -13.08
C GLY A 61 11.32 5.82 -12.54
N TRP A 62 11.34 6.18 -11.26
CA TRP A 62 12.53 6.82 -10.64
C TRP A 62 13.73 5.88 -10.55
N ILE A 63 13.50 4.60 -10.25
CA ILE A 63 14.57 3.58 -10.22
C ILE A 63 15.11 3.33 -11.63
N ASP A 64 14.25 3.21 -12.64
CA ASP A 64 14.66 2.98 -14.04
C ASP A 64 15.47 4.15 -14.60
N GLN A 65 15.11 5.38 -14.21
CA GLN A 65 15.84 6.60 -14.53
C GLN A 65 17.13 6.76 -13.72
N LYS A 66 17.44 5.84 -12.81
CA LYS A 66 18.60 5.89 -11.89
C LYS A 66 18.65 7.21 -11.11
N LYS A 67 17.48 7.69 -10.68
CA LYS A 67 17.38 8.93 -9.90
C LYS A 67 18.17 8.79 -8.59
N ASP A 68 18.97 9.81 -8.27
CA ASP A 68 19.72 9.81 -7.01
C ASP A 68 18.74 9.96 -5.85
N MET A 69 18.55 8.88 -5.11
CA MET A 69 17.61 8.79 -3.98
C MET A 69 18.06 7.74 -2.97
N LEU A 70 17.62 7.91 -1.73
CA LEU A 70 17.71 6.88 -0.71
C LEU A 70 16.36 6.19 -0.56
N ILE A 71 16.33 4.88 -0.71
CA ILE A 71 15.13 4.07 -0.45
C ILE A 71 15.33 3.34 0.88
N VAL A 72 14.38 3.51 1.82
CA VAL A 72 14.45 2.90 3.16
C VAL A 72 13.29 1.95 3.36
N ASP A 73 13.59 0.68 3.60
CA ASP A 73 12.63 -0.33 4.06
C ASP A 73 12.56 -0.30 5.59
N THR A 74 11.34 -0.10 6.12
CA THR A 74 11.13 -0.03 7.56
C THR A 74 10.63 -1.33 8.19
N MET A 75 10.70 -2.42 7.45
CA MET A 75 10.32 -3.76 7.91
C MET A 75 11.43 -4.42 8.75
N PRO A 76 11.08 -5.44 9.57
CA PRO A 76 12.06 -6.27 10.28
C PRO A 76 13.04 -6.93 9.29
N TYR A 77 14.31 -6.99 9.69
CA TYR A 77 15.37 -7.49 8.84
C TYR A 77 15.17 -8.97 8.47
N GLU A 78 15.10 -9.87 9.44
CA GLU A 78 15.02 -11.33 9.19
C GLU A 78 13.67 -11.76 8.61
N ASP A 79 12.59 -11.16 9.08
CA ASP A 79 11.23 -11.60 8.72
C ASP A 79 10.76 -11.06 7.37
N SER A 80 11.33 -9.96 6.87
CA SER A 80 10.87 -9.29 5.67
C SER A 80 12.01 -8.86 4.75
N TYR A 81 12.83 -7.87 5.14
CA TYR A 81 13.82 -7.24 4.28
C TYR A 81 14.79 -8.26 3.63
N LYS A 82 15.32 -9.18 4.42
CA LYS A 82 16.23 -10.22 3.94
C LYS A 82 15.60 -11.12 2.88
N LYS A 83 14.30 -11.39 3.02
CA LYS A 83 13.55 -12.27 2.11
C LYS A 83 13.23 -11.59 0.79
N GLN A 84 12.86 -10.32 0.84
CA GLN A 84 12.61 -9.49 -0.34
C GLN A 84 12.49 -8.01 0.01
N HIS A 85 13.06 -7.16 -0.82
CA HIS A 85 12.96 -5.70 -0.71
C HIS A 85 13.01 -5.04 -2.10
N VAL A 86 12.62 -3.77 -2.17
CA VAL A 86 12.73 -2.96 -3.39
C VAL A 86 14.21 -2.79 -3.76
N PRO A 87 14.61 -2.96 -5.04
CA PRO A 87 16.01 -2.86 -5.44
C PRO A 87 16.70 -1.59 -4.95
N GLY A 88 17.88 -1.76 -4.38
CA GLY A 88 18.69 -0.66 -3.84
C GLY A 88 18.20 -0.09 -2.50
N ALA A 89 17.17 -0.66 -1.88
CA ALA A 89 16.71 -0.23 -0.57
C ALA A 89 17.69 -0.63 0.53
N VAL A 90 17.81 0.23 1.54
CA VAL A 90 18.50 -0.06 2.81
C VAL A 90 17.46 -0.27 3.91
N GLN A 91 17.82 -1.03 4.95
CA GLN A 91 16.87 -1.33 6.01
C GLN A 91 17.08 -0.44 7.23
N PHE A 92 15.97 0.01 7.82
CA PHE A 92 15.94 0.61 9.16
C PHE A 92 14.57 0.37 9.80
N GLU A 93 14.48 -0.53 10.75
CA GLU A 93 13.23 -0.94 11.37
C GLU A 93 12.58 0.18 12.20
N PHE A 94 11.26 0.36 12.00
CA PHE A 94 10.40 1.16 12.87
C PHE A 94 9.28 0.28 13.45
N PRO A 95 8.75 0.62 14.64
CA PRO A 95 7.57 -0.07 15.18
C PRO A 95 6.31 0.24 14.36
N LYS A 96 5.27 -0.59 14.53
CA LYS A 96 3.98 -0.41 13.83
C LYS A 96 3.20 0.76 14.39
N GLU A 97 3.23 0.92 15.69
CA GLU A 97 2.55 1.97 16.44
C GLU A 97 3.26 3.31 16.22
N GLU A 98 2.50 4.40 16.16
CA GLU A 98 3.07 5.73 15.96
C GLU A 98 3.99 6.13 17.11
N VAL A 99 5.22 6.54 16.77
CA VAL A 99 6.26 6.90 17.74
C VAL A 99 6.25 8.39 17.98
N ALA A 100 5.76 8.81 19.15
CA ALA A 100 5.75 10.21 19.54
C ALA A 100 7.14 10.79 19.81
N LYS A 101 8.08 9.94 20.30
CA LYS A 101 9.46 10.34 20.62
C LYS A 101 10.42 9.19 20.27
N LEU A 102 11.45 9.49 19.51
CA LEU A 102 12.58 8.58 19.33
C LEU A 102 13.56 8.75 20.52
N ASP A 103 14.12 7.64 20.97
CA ASP A 103 15.28 7.70 21.84
C ASP A 103 16.51 8.23 21.08
N ASP A 104 17.48 8.79 21.81
CA ASP A 104 18.65 9.46 21.21
C ASP A 104 19.50 8.52 20.35
N LYS A 105 19.61 7.24 20.74
CA LYS A 105 20.36 6.24 19.98
C LYS A 105 19.70 5.94 18.64
N THR A 106 18.41 5.66 18.64
CA THR A 106 17.62 5.41 17.42
C THR A 106 17.64 6.63 16.51
N LYS A 107 17.44 7.83 17.08
CA LYS A 107 17.52 9.10 16.36
C LYS A 107 18.86 9.27 15.67
N ALA A 108 19.98 9.14 16.40
CA ALA A 108 21.31 9.30 15.84
C ALA A 108 21.63 8.25 14.76
N ALA A 109 21.19 6.99 14.95
CA ALA A 109 21.35 5.93 13.95
C ALA A 109 20.57 6.23 12.67
N PHE A 110 19.34 6.72 12.81
CA PHE A 110 18.51 7.07 11.66
C PHE A 110 19.06 8.29 10.92
N GLU A 111 19.49 9.35 11.61
CA GLU A 111 20.16 10.51 10.98
C GLU A 111 21.44 10.09 10.25
N LYS A 112 22.23 9.20 10.82
CA LYS A 112 23.43 8.64 10.18
C LYS A 112 23.08 7.93 8.86
N LEU A 113 21.99 7.14 8.84
CA LEU A 113 21.51 6.44 7.65
C LEU A 113 21.08 7.42 6.57
N LEU A 114 20.30 8.44 6.95
CA LEU A 114 19.76 9.43 6.00
C LEU A 114 20.85 10.34 5.43
N GLY A 115 21.95 10.53 6.17
CA GLY A 115 23.09 11.35 5.78
C GLY A 115 22.89 12.86 6.04
N PRO A 116 23.93 13.67 5.81
CA PRO A 116 23.91 15.09 6.17
C PRO A 116 23.11 16.00 5.20
N ASN A 117 22.87 15.54 3.96
CA ASN A 117 22.18 16.34 2.97
C ASN A 117 20.66 16.34 3.24
N LYS A 118 20.14 17.44 3.78
CA LYS A 118 18.71 17.61 4.11
C LYS A 118 17.81 17.80 2.88
N ASP A 119 18.37 18.04 1.71
CA ASP A 119 17.62 18.15 0.45
C ASP A 119 17.62 16.84 -0.36
N ARG A 120 18.24 15.79 0.16
CA ARG A 120 18.27 14.46 -0.47
C ARG A 120 16.84 13.93 -0.68
N LEU A 121 16.59 13.34 -1.85
CA LEU A 121 15.36 12.60 -2.12
C LEU A 121 15.35 11.29 -1.32
N ILE A 122 14.36 11.12 -0.47
CA ILE A 122 14.22 9.96 0.41
C ILE A 122 12.86 9.32 0.18
N VAL A 123 12.83 8.03 -0.09
CA VAL A 123 11.61 7.23 -0.20
C VAL A 123 11.58 6.22 0.93
N ILE A 124 10.51 6.20 1.69
CA ILE A 124 10.34 5.31 2.85
C ILE A 124 9.12 4.43 2.65
N TYR A 125 9.30 3.13 2.82
CA TYR A 125 8.22 2.16 2.66
C TYR A 125 8.24 1.06 3.72
N CYS A 126 7.18 0.25 3.76
CA CYS A 126 7.07 -0.96 4.57
C CYS A 126 6.34 -2.07 3.78
N GLY A 127 5.54 -2.91 4.44
CA GLY A 127 4.89 -4.05 3.79
C GLY A 127 3.75 -3.69 2.85
N PHE A 128 2.87 -2.77 3.28
CA PHE A 128 1.59 -2.44 2.61
C PHE A 128 0.96 -1.19 3.21
N THR A 129 -0.12 -0.66 2.60
CA THR A 129 -0.71 0.66 2.92
C THR A 129 -1.10 0.85 4.39
N LYS A 130 -1.66 -0.18 5.05
CA LYS A 130 -2.09 -0.12 6.47
C LYS A 130 -0.93 -0.22 7.47
N CYS A 131 0.30 -0.41 7.02
CA CYS A 131 1.45 -0.58 7.89
C CYS A 131 2.00 0.77 8.38
N GLY A 132 1.95 1.03 9.69
CA GLY A 132 2.41 2.30 10.29
C GLY A 132 3.92 2.51 10.30
N ARG A 133 4.74 1.47 10.06
CA ARG A 133 6.21 1.56 10.11
C ARG A 133 6.77 2.64 9.18
N SER A 134 6.29 2.68 7.93
CA SER A 134 6.73 3.69 6.96
C SER A 134 6.22 5.09 7.27
N HIS A 135 5.06 5.22 7.95
CA HIS A 135 4.60 6.49 8.50
C HIS A 135 5.61 7.04 9.52
N ASN A 136 6.00 6.20 10.49
CA ASN A 136 7.01 6.58 11.48
C ASN A 136 8.31 7.05 10.83
N GLY A 137 8.87 6.26 9.93
CA GLY A 137 10.11 6.61 9.25
C GLY A 137 10.01 7.93 8.48
N ALA A 138 8.95 8.10 7.69
CA ALA A 138 8.76 9.33 6.89
C ALA A 138 8.52 10.57 7.78
N MET A 139 7.65 10.46 8.78
CA MET A 139 7.39 11.53 9.75
C MET A 139 8.67 11.95 10.49
N TRP A 140 9.46 10.98 10.95
CA TRP A 140 10.71 11.29 11.66
C TRP A 140 11.78 11.86 10.74
N ALA A 141 11.86 11.44 9.49
CA ALA A 141 12.74 12.09 8.52
C ALA A 141 12.38 13.56 8.33
N VAL A 142 11.08 13.89 8.21
CA VAL A 142 10.60 15.28 8.15
C VAL A 142 10.93 16.05 9.44
N LYS A 143 10.64 15.46 10.61
CA LYS A 143 10.96 16.09 11.91
C LYS A 143 12.46 16.34 12.11
N LEU A 144 13.32 15.57 11.48
CA LEU A 144 14.77 15.73 11.44
C LEU A 144 15.26 16.76 10.39
N GLY A 145 14.34 17.43 9.70
CA GLY A 145 14.60 18.53 8.78
C GLY A 145 14.87 18.14 7.34
N TYR A 146 14.62 16.87 6.93
CA TYR A 146 14.71 16.47 5.52
C TYR A 146 13.49 16.99 4.76
N LYS A 147 13.73 17.63 3.58
CA LYS A 147 12.70 18.36 2.84
C LYS A 147 12.04 17.57 1.71
N ASN A 148 12.72 16.55 1.20
CA ASN A 148 12.26 15.74 0.07
C ASN A 148 11.97 14.31 0.48
N VAL A 149 11.06 14.15 1.47
CA VAL A 149 10.64 12.86 2.00
C VAL A 149 9.35 12.41 1.35
N TYR A 150 9.38 11.20 0.82
CA TYR A 150 8.22 10.53 0.23
C TYR A 150 7.94 9.22 0.97
N ARG A 151 6.68 8.96 1.25
CA ARG A 151 6.22 7.63 1.66
C ARG A 151 5.70 6.88 0.45
N TYR A 152 6.15 5.65 0.27
CA TYR A 152 5.60 4.69 -0.69
C TYR A 152 4.61 3.78 0.03
N PRO A 153 3.27 4.01 -0.10
CA PRO A 153 2.26 3.30 0.67
C PRO A 153 2.03 1.86 0.21
N GLY A 154 2.22 1.55 -1.07
CA GLY A 154 2.05 0.21 -1.61
C GLY A 154 2.98 -0.81 -0.97
N GLY A 155 4.18 -0.37 -0.63
CA GLY A 155 5.19 -1.18 0.00
C GLY A 155 5.65 -2.36 -0.85
N ILE A 156 6.40 -3.28 -0.22
CA ILE A 156 6.91 -4.45 -0.95
C ILE A 156 5.79 -5.33 -1.50
N LYS A 157 4.59 -5.30 -0.89
CA LYS A 157 3.47 -6.10 -1.39
C LYS A 157 2.98 -5.60 -2.75
N ALA A 158 2.68 -4.30 -2.90
CA ALA A 158 2.25 -3.75 -4.19
C ALA A 158 3.37 -3.81 -5.25
N TRP A 159 4.64 -3.70 -4.82
CA TRP A 159 5.79 -3.86 -5.71
C TRP A 159 5.83 -5.26 -6.33
N ALA A 160 5.64 -6.30 -5.51
CA ALA A 160 5.60 -7.68 -5.97
C ALA A 160 4.32 -8.01 -6.77
N GLU A 161 3.17 -7.45 -6.40
CA GLU A 161 1.90 -7.59 -7.16
C GLU A 161 1.96 -6.96 -8.55
N ALA A 162 2.83 -5.94 -8.75
CA ALA A 162 3.12 -5.34 -10.05
C ALA A 162 4.18 -6.12 -10.86
N ASP A 163 4.60 -7.29 -10.40
CA ASP A 163 5.63 -8.15 -11.00
C ASP A 163 6.98 -7.43 -11.21
N TYR A 164 7.28 -6.44 -10.34
CA TYR A 164 8.57 -5.73 -10.41
C TYR A 164 9.68 -6.53 -9.71
N PRO A 165 10.93 -6.40 -10.20
CA PRO A 165 12.07 -7.09 -9.62
C PRO A 165 12.23 -6.81 -8.13
N VAL A 166 12.56 -7.83 -7.34
CA VAL A 166 12.89 -7.71 -5.92
C VAL A 166 14.32 -8.14 -5.68
N GLU A 167 14.97 -7.55 -4.69
CA GLU A 167 16.26 -8.01 -4.17
C GLU A 167 16.07 -8.84 -2.90
N LYS A 168 17.07 -9.69 -2.62
CA LYS A 168 17.18 -10.53 -1.42
C LYS A 168 18.58 -10.43 -0.87
N VAL A 169 18.72 -10.47 0.44
CA VAL A 169 20.04 -10.59 1.04
C VAL A 169 20.52 -12.03 0.91
N LYS A 170 21.71 -12.20 0.37
CA LYS A 170 22.38 -13.52 0.20
C LYS A 170 22.91 -14.05 1.51
#